data_83c776cbd8d9ff84faf97c6a02160e48
#
_entry.id   83c776cbd8d9ff84faf97c6a02160e48
#
_cell.length_a   1.000
_cell.length_b   1.000
_cell.length_c   1.000
_cell.angle_alpha   90.00
_cell.angle_beta   90.00
_cell.angle_gamma   90.00
#
_symmetry.space_group_name_H-M   'P 1'
#
loop_
_entity.id
_entity.type
_entity.pdbx_description
1 polymer ?
#
loop_
_entity_poly.entity_id
_entity_poly.type
_entity_poly.pdbx_seq_one_letter_code
_entity_poly.pdbx_strand_id
1 'polypeptide(L)'
;TNAAGEHLDYTYHYNQLTDIACSVYPENNVHYEYGTSADASINAVGKVILQEDASGWQHFRYGKLGEVTVNFRTYTPPYESKAFTIPMAFEYDSWNRIQKIIYPDGEKVSYDYNLGGMLKRVTGEKDGDTYKYIEEIRYNPFEQKEAVFYGNGTRAYYNYDVLLRLSHLQSICADGVMQDIDYDYDEVSNINFIENHAGTLPNTLGGTYRSDYTYDNLYRLTYAVGNWHGNNTLYYETSLEYEKNGRISRKVLYTDTWLNGVFSGSHFDNRYHYDTTYQPNTVRMIDGSHNHAMDWDAKGNLLLHHNGYAGYDRRMCWDEQNRLQGVVDYGQQLSYYQYDAGGERTYKFTGEYTAQNQSGQWHYFYRLDKSTLYASPYIVSNEKGYTKHYYAESERIASRIGGGGLQELDKGMGNEPDKFDNHKERANHLLERTADCLEVSVQPMWDVLSYLYEWQEIKEEEKDCYW
;
A
#
# COMPACT_ATOMS: atom_id res chain seq x y z
N THR A 1 -11.10 14.67 21.21
CA THR A 1 -10.22 14.00 22.22
C THR A 1 -10.45 12.51 22.15
N ASN A 2 -9.38 11.71 22.07
CA ASN A 2 -9.42 10.26 22.06
C ASN A 2 -9.29 9.66 23.48
N ALA A 3 -9.25 8.33 23.59
CA ALA A 3 -9.16 7.64 24.89
C ALA A 3 -7.84 7.87 25.66
N ALA A 4 -6.77 8.30 24.99
CA ALA A 4 -5.50 8.68 25.61
C ALA A 4 -5.47 10.14 26.08
N GLY A 5 -6.53 10.91 25.86
CA GLY A 5 -6.60 12.34 26.18
C GLY A 5 -6.00 13.25 25.09
N GLU A 6 -5.49 12.67 24.01
CA GLU A 6 -4.97 13.41 22.86
C GLU A 6 -6.12 13.98 22.02
N HIS A 7 -5.89 15.09 21.34
CA HIS A 7 -6.92 15.74 20.56
C HIS A 7 -6.40 16.33 19.26
N LEU A 8 -7.30 16.54 18.35
CA LEU A 8 -7.12 17.31 17.11
C LEU A 8 -7.99 18.56 17.22
N ASP A 9 -7.41 19.72 16.95
CA ASP A 9 -8.11 20.99 16.90
C ASP A 9 -8.30 21.41 15.45
N TYR A 10 -9.54 21.69 15.07
CA TYR A 10 -9.93 22.06 13.72
C TYR A 10 -10.26 23.54 13.68
N THR A 11 -9.55 24.31 12.84
CA THR A 11 -9.79 25.73 12.62
C THR A 11 -10.53 25.91 11.30
N TYR A 12 -11.57 26.75 11.31
CA TYR A 12 -12.38 27.05 10.16
C TYR A 12 -12.42 28.55 9.87
N HIS A 13 -12.32 28.91 8.61
CA HIS A 13 -12.69 30.25 8.13
C HIS A 13 -14.04 30.13 7.40
N TYR A 14 -15.12 30.65 7.99
CA TYR A 14 -16.50 30.34 7.62
C TYR A 14 -16.76 28.82 7.64
N ASN A 15 -16.99 28.21 6.46
CA ASN A 15 -17.22 26.76 6.31
C ASN A 15 -16.02 26.01 5.70
N GLN A 16 -14.87 26.67 5.56
CA GLN A 16 -13.65 26.10 5.00
C GLN A 16 -12.72 25.71 6.14
N LEU A 17 -12.31 24.44 6.19
CA LEU A 17 -11.31 23.97 7.13
C LEU A 17 -9.93 24.50 6.71
N THR A 18 -9.31 25.34 7.56
CA THR A 18 -7.98 25.91 7.26
C THR A 18 -6.85 25.18 7.94
N ASP A 19 -7.08 24.66 9.14
CA ASP A 19 -6.00 24.02 9.89
C ASP A 19 -6.52 22.80 10.69
N ILE A 20 -5.64 21.80 10.83
CA ILE A 20 -5.78 20.70 11.76
C ILE A 20 -4.51 20.71 12.62
N ALA A 21 -4.65 20.98 13.91
CA ALA A 21 -3.54 20.97 14.84
C ALA A 21 -3.56 19.68 15.68
N CYS A 22 -2.42 19.01 15.73
CA CYS A 22 -2.18 17.77 16.44
C CYS A 22 -1.56 18.05 17.81
N SER A 23 -2.16 17.54 18.90
CA SER A 23 -1.78 17.88 20.26
C SER A 23 -0.45 17.23 20.71
N VAL A 24 -0.09 16.08 20.17
CA VAL A 24 1.11 15.31 20.52
C VAL A 24 2.18 15.41 19.46
N TYR A 25 1.81 15.30 18.19
CA TYR A 25 2.70 15.41 17.05
C TYR A 25 2.39 16.66 16.21
N PRO A 26 2.78 17.88 16.66
CA PRO A 26 2.53 19.11 15.90
C PRO A 26 3.20 19.09 14.51
N GLU A 27 4.17 18.23 14.30
CA GLU A 27 4.79 17.96 13.00
C GLU A 27 3.77 17.37 11.99
N ASN A 28 2.70 16.75 12.47
CA ASN A 28 1.60 16.23 11.67
C ASN A 28 0.47 17.25 11.41
N ASN A 29 0.62 18.50 11.84
CA ASN A 29 -0.35 19.56 11.55
C ASN A 29 -0.58 19.67 10.04
N VAL A 30 -1.83 19.99 9.67
CA VAL A 30 -2.22 20.20 8.27
C VAL A 30 -2.70 21.63 8.10
N HIS A 31 -2.33 22.25 6.98
CA HIS A 31 -2.79 23.58 6.60
C HIS A 31 -3.39 23.54 5.19
N TYR A 32 -4.49 24.30 4.98
CA TYR A 32 -5.17 24.45 3.70
C TYR A 32 -5.35 25.91 3.33
N GLU A 33 -5.01 26.26 2.10
CA GLU A 33 -5.39 27.53 1.49
C GLU A 33 -6.44 27.33 0.42
N TYR A 34 -7.36 28.29 0.31
CA TYR A 34 -8.45 28.24 -0.64
C TYR A 34 -8.35 29.37 -1.66
N GLY A 35 -8.67 29.05 -2.89
CA GLY A 35 -8.73 30.03 -3.96
C GLY A 35 -9.76 31.13 -3.70
N THR A 36 -9.38 32.37 -3.99
CA THR A 36 -10.18 33.58 -3.87
C THR A 36 -10.81 33.97 -5.20
N SER A 37 -11.51 35.11 -5.25
CA SER A 37 -12.04 35.66 -6.51
C SER A 37 -10.93 35.97 -7.54
N ALA A 38 -9.67 36.18 -7.11
CA ALA A 38 -8.53 36.35 -8.00
C ALA A 38 -8.20 35.08 -8.78
N ASP A 39 -8.58 33.91 -8.26
CA ASP A 39 -8.31 32.58 -8.83
C ASP A 39 -9.45 32.07 -9.74
N ALA A 40 -10.40 32.92 -10.09
CA ALA A 40 -11.52 32.58 -10.96
C ALA A 40 -11.09 32.10 -12.35
N SER A 41 -9.99 32.65 -12.89
CA SER A 41 -9.46 32.27 -14.21
C SER A 41 -8.92 30.83 -14.28
N ILE A 42 -8.58 30.24 -13.11
CA ILE A 42 -8.10 28.86 -12.97
C ILE A 42 -9.14 27.94 -12.32
N ASN A 43 -10.39 28.37 -12.23
CA ASN A 43 -11.54 27.64 -11.66
C ASN A 43 -11.35 27.23 -10.18
N ALA A 44 -10.54 27.93 -9.41
CA ALA A 44 -10.13 27.54 -8.07
C ALA A 44 -10.90 28.25 -6.94
N VAL A 45 -11.83 29.17 -7.25
CA VAL A 45 -12.60 29.93 -6.23
C VAL A 45 -13.28 28.96 -5.25
N GLY A 46 -12.94 29.11 -3.96
CA GLY A 46 -13.48 28.29 -2.88
C GLY A 46 -13.00 26.85 -2.82
N LYS A 47 -12.03 26.49 -3.64
CA LYS A 47 -11.38 25.15 -3.64
C LYS A 47 -9.98 25.24 -3.03
N VAL A 48 -9.49 24.13 -2.48
CA VAL A 48 -8.15 24.03 -1.93
C VAL A 48 -7.11 24.23 -3.03
N ILE A 49 -6.28 25.26 -2.94
CA ILE A 49 -5.19 25.53 -3.87
C ILE A 49 -3.82 25.08 -3.33
N LEU A 50 -3.69 25.05 -2.01
CA LEU A 50 -2.51 24.57 -1.29
C LEU A 50 -2.96 23.66 -0.14
N GLN A 51 -2.24 22.58 0.05
CA GLN A 51 -2.32 21.72 1.23
C GLN A 51 -0.90 21.44 1.71
N GLU A 52 -0.65 21.67 2.99
CA GLU A 52 0.63 21.35 3.65
C GLU A 52 0.41 20.29 4.71
N ASP A 53 1.35 19.34 4.81
CA ASP A 53 1.31 18.23 5.77
C ASP A 53 2.72 17.79 6.19
N ALA A 54 2.83 16.70 6.97
CA ALA A 54 4.11 16.22 7.49
C ALA A 54 5.15 15.85 6.43
N SER A 55 4.72 15.50 5.22
CA SER A 55 5.61 15.04 4.15
C SER A 55 5.95 16.11 3.12
N GLY A 56 5.40 17.33 3.26
CA GLY A 56 5.61 18.45 2.38
C GLY A 56 4.33 19.18 2.02
N TRP A 57 4.17 19.60 0.78
CA TRP A 57 2.99 20.34 0.33
C TRP A 57 2.56 19.96 -1.08
N GLN A 58 1.33 20.33 -1.44
CA GLN A 58 0.81 20.14 -2.79
C GLN A 58 -0.05 21.31 -3.25
N HIS A 59 0.08 21.64 -4.53
CA HIS A 59 -0.73 22.63 -5.22
C HIS A 59 -1.67 21.96 -6.20
N PHE A 60 -2.91 22.47 -6.28
CA PHE A 60 -3.94 21.95 -7.16
C PHE A 60 -4.34 22.93 -8.24
N ARG A 61 -4.64 22.42 -9.43
CA ARG A 61 -5.32 23.15 -10.50
C ARG A 61 -6.61 22.45 -10.88
N TYR A 62 -7.59 23.23 -11.29
CA TYR A 62 -8.95 22.74 -11.49
C TYR A 62 -9.44 22.98 -12.92
N GLY A 63 -10.24 22.06 -13.42
CA GLY A 63 -11.03 22.20 -14.62
C GLY A 63 -12.36 22.90 -14.37
N LYS A 64 -13.15 23.06 -15.44
CA LYS A 64 -14.40 23.80 -15.41
C LYS A 64 -15.52 23.11 -14.58
N LEU A 65 -15.47 21.80 -14.44
CA LEU A 65 -16.42 21.01 -13.66
C LEU A 65 -16.00 20.85 -12.19
N GLY A 66 -14.81 21.39 -11.84
CA GLY A 66 -14.28 21.32 -10.48
C GLY A 66 -13.36 20.15 -10.20
N GLU A 67 -13.06 19.39 -11.22
CA GLU A 67 -12.12 18.29 -11.22
C GLU A 67 -10.67 18.80 -11.06
N VAL A 68 -9.80 18.01 -10.38
CA VAL A 68 -8.37 18.31 -10.28
C VAL A 68 -7.69 17.93 -11.60
N THR A 69 -7.22 18.92 -12.35
CA THR A 69 -6.53 18.70 -13.62
C THR A 69 -5.02 18.54 -13.47
N VAL A 70 -4.43 19.14 -12.42
CA VAL A 70 -3.01 18.97 -12.10
C VAL A 70 -2.85 18.98 -10.58
N ASN A 71 -2.02 18.07 -10.10
CA ASN A 71 -1.51 18.05 -8.74
C ASN A 71 0.03 18.14 -8.80
N PHE A 72 0.61 19.16 -8.14
CA PHE A 72 2.04 19.30 -7.93
C PHE A 72 2.35 18.93 -6.49
N ARG A 73 2.77 17.70 -6.25
CA ARG A 73 3.15 17.24 -4.91
C ARG A 73 4.64 17.44 -4.69
N THR A 74 5.00 18.25 -3.71
CA THR A 74 6.37 18.49 -3.25
C THR A 74 6.63 17.70 -1.97
N TYR A 75 7.74 17.02 -1.92
CA TYR A 75 8.16 16.15 -0.82
C TYR A 75 9.40 16.68 -0.14
N THR A 76 9.42 16.61 1.19
CA THR A 76 10.53 17.04 2.05
C THR A 76 10.89 15.91 3.02
N PRO A 77 11.70 14.94 2.59
CA PRO A 77 12.13 13.85 3.49
C PRO A 77 13.04 14.38 4.60
N PRO A 78 13.12 13.70 5.74
CA PRO A 78 14.02 14.07 6.81
C PRO A 78 15.48 14.08 6.35
N TYR A 79 16.25 15.03 6.84
CA TYR A 79 17.69 15.26 6.62
C TYR A 79 18.12 15.53 5.17
N GLU A 80 17.21 15.62 4.23
CA GLU A 80 17.56 15.92 2.84
C GLU A 80 17.96 17.38 2.61
N SER A 81 18.78 17.60 1.57
CA SER A 81 19.28 18.93 1.21
C SER A 81 18.34 19.70 0.27
N LYS A 82 17.35 19.04 -0.33
CA LYS A 82 16.38 19.65 -1.24
C LYS A 82 15.05 18.93 -1.23
N ALA A 83 13.99 19.70 -1.55
CA ALA A 83 12.70 19.15 -1.90
C ALA A 83 12.67 18.68 -3.35
N PHE A 84 11.73 17.82 -3.68
CA PHE A 84 11.46 17.44 -5.06
C PHE A 84 9.96 17.38 -5.33
N THR A 85 9.57 17.77 -6.55
CA THR A 85 8.17 17.94 -6.95
C THR A 85 7.81 16.96 -8.06
N ILE A 86 6.80 16.14 -7.82
CA ILE A 86 6.27 15.17 -8.76
C ILE A 86 4.88 15.63 -9.22
N PRO A 87 4.73 16.13 -10.46
CA PRO A 87 3.45 16.53 -10.99
C PRO A 87 2.68 15.32 -11.55
N MET A 88 1.37 15.30 -11.34
CA MET A 88 0.44 14.43 -12.05
C MET A 88 -0.62 15.29 -12.72
N ALA A 89 -0.92 15.03 -14.01
CA ALA A 89 -1.97 15.76 -14.70
C ALA A 89 -3.05 14.80 -15.23
N PHE A 90 -4.28 15.31 -15.30
CA PHE A 90 -5.47 14.53 -15.62
C PHE A 90 -6.33 15.32 -16.62
N GLU A 91 -6.85 14.62 -17.62
CA GLU A 91 -7.89 15.13 -18.51
C GLU A 91 -9.17 14.33 -18.26
N TYR A 92 -10.29 15.01 -18.29
CA TYR A 92 -11.61 14.42 -18.03
C TYR A 92 -12.53 14.61 -19.22
N ASP A 93 -13.47 13.73 -19.36
CA ASP A 93 -14.57 13.88 -20.32
C ASP A 93 -15.72 14.75 -19.72
N SER A 94 -16.78 14.98 -20.52
CA SER A 94 -17.94 15.76 -20.09
C SER A 94 -18.77 15.12 -18.96
N TRP A 95 -18.52 13.87 -18.63
CA TRP A 95 -19.14 13.13 -17.52
C TRP A 95 -18.24 13.08 -16.28
N ASN A 96 -17.15 13.86 -16.31
CA ASN A 96 -16.13 13.93 -15.24
C ASN A 96 -15.43 12.59 -14.95
N ARG A 97 -15.29 11.73 -15.99
CA ARG A 97 -14.48 10.51 -15.92
C ARG A 97 -13.08 10.80 -16.45
N ILE A 98 -12.06 10.16 -15.86
CA ILE A 98 -10.67 10.28 -16.33
C ILE A 98 -10.59 9.78 -17.78
N GLN A 99 -10.23 10.66 -18.71
CA GLN A 99 -9.95 10.35 -20.09
C GLN A 99 -8.46 10.15 -20.34
N LYS A 100 -7.61 10.85 -19.59
CA LYS A 100 -6.17 10.73 -19.71
C LYS A 100 -5.45 11.02 -18.40
N ILE A 101 -4.39 10.26 -18.12
CA ILE A 101 -3.42 10.54 -17.06
C ILE A 101 -2.08 10.85 -17.72
N ILE A 102 -1.43 11.95 -17.31
CA ILE A 102 -0.11 12.35 -17.78
C ILE A 102 0.85 12.18 -16.62
N TYR A 103 1.79 11.26 -16.79
CA TYR A 103 2.83 10.93 -15.81
C TYR A 103 3.98 11.94 -15.85
N PRO A 104 4.75 12.10 -14.75
CA PRO A 104 5.88 13.04 -14.71
C PRO A 104 6.97 12.77 -15.75
N ASP A 105 7.15 11.51 -16.13
CA ASP A 105 8.11 11.07 -17.16
C ASP A 105 7.63 11.30 -18.60
N GLY A 106 6.48 11.99 -18.76
CA GLY A 106 5.92 12.35 -20.07
C GLY A 106 5.00 11.30 -20.70
N GLU A 107 4.86 10.12 -20.10
CA GLU A 107 3.90 9.14 -20.59
C GLU A 107 2.46 9.63 -20.43
N LYS A 108 1.64 9.40 -21.45
CA LYS A 108 0.21 9.72 -21.48
C LYS A 108 -0.58 8.42 -21.57
N VAL A 109 -1.42 8.15 -20.59
CA VAL A 109 -2.30 6.98 -20.55
C VAL A 109 -3.74 7.41 -20.79
N SER A 110 -4.34 6.89 -21.87
CA SER A 110 -5.70 7.24 -22.30
C SER A 110 -6.70 6.12 -21.99
N TYR A 111 -7.88 6.51 -21.57
CA TYR A 111 -9.01 5.67 -21.17
C TYR A 111 -10.17 5.88 -22.12
N ASP A 112 -10.56 4.84 -22.84
CA ASP A 112 -11.70 4.85 -23.75
C ASP A 112 -12.89 4.13 -23.11
N TYR A 113 -14.07 4.74 -23.21
CA TYR A 113 -15.31 4.20 -22.66
C TYR A 113 -16.25 3.75 -23.76
N ASN A 114 -17.08 2.74 -23.48
CA ASN A 114 -18.13 2.31 -24.38
C ASN A 114 -19.35 3.25 -24.30
N LEU A 115 -20.36 3.01 -25.14
CA LEU A 115 -21.60 3.83 -25.15
C LEU A 115 -22.40 3.73 -23.85
N GLY A 116 -22.25 2.67 -23.06
CA GLY A 116 -22.84 2.51 -21.73
C GLY A 116 -22.07 3.22 -20.63
N GLY A 117 -20.89 3.81 -20.94
CA GLY A 117 -20.11 4.52 -19.95
C GLY A 117 -19.06 3.69 -19.22
N MET A 118 -18.96 2.39 -19.51
CA MET A 118 -17.97 1.48 -18.92
C MET A 118 -16.63 1.57 -19.64
N LEU A 119 -15.54 1.34 -18.91
CA LEU A 119 -14.18 1.34 -19.46
C LEU A 119 -14.04 0.24 -20.53
N LYS A 120 -13.56 0.60 -21.70
CA LYS A 120 -13.39 -0.32 -22.83
C LYS A 120 -11.94 -0.65 -23.14
N ARG A 121 -11.05 0.34 -23.04
CA ARG A 121 -9.64 0.23 -23.46
C ARG A 121 -8.75 1.14 -22.64
N VAL A 122 -7.48 0.74 -22.44
CA VAL A 122 -6.43 1.56 -21.84
C VAL A 122 -5.19 1.50 -22.71
N THR A 123 -4.69 2.66 -23.16
CA THR A 123 -3.50 2.78 -24.01
C THR A 123 -2.54 3.80 -23.45
N GLY A 124 -1.23 3.55 -23.61
CA GLY A 124 -0.16 4.48 -23.26
C GLY A 124 0.56 5.01 -24.49
N GLU A 125 1.10 6.22 -24.40
CA GLU A 125 1.96 6.85 -25.40
C GLU A 125 3.14 7.51 -24.69
N LYS A 126 4.36 7.18 -25.12
CA LYS A 126 5.59 7.82 -24.65
C LYS A 126 6.61 7.86 -25.77
N ASP A 127 7.25 9.02 -26.01
CA ASP A 127 8.33 9.24 -26.96
C ASP A 127 8.02 8.80 -28.41
N GLY A 128 6.72 8.79 -28.79
CA GLY A 128 6.23 8.35 -30.09
C GLY A 128 5.84 6.88 -30.15
N ASP A 129 6.16 6.10 -29.15
CA ASP A 129 5.73 4.71 -29.01
C ASP A 129 4.35 4.61 -28.38
N THR A 130 3.55 3.64 -28.84
CA THR A 130 2.21 3.35 -28.30
C THR A 130 2.20 1.99 -27.63
N TYR A 131 1.67 1.93 -26.44
CA TYR A 131 1.53 0.72 -25.62
C TYR A 131 0.06 0.41 -25.43
N LYS A 132 -0.32 -0.87 -25.47
CA LYS A 132 -1.67 -1.31 -25.12
C LYS A 132 -1.59 -1.98 -23.75
N TYR A 133 -2.25 -1.41 -22.75
CA TYR A 133 -2.42 -2.04 -21.44
C TYR A 133 -3.64 -2.95 -21.43
N ILE A 134 -4.77 -2.44 -21.94
CA ILE A 134 -5.97 -3.21 -22.23
C ILE A 134 -6.38 -2.93 -23.68
N GLU A 135 -6.54 -3.99 -24.48
CA GLU A 135 -7.06 -3.89 -25.84
C GLU A 135 -8.59 -3.76 -25.85
N GLU A 136 -9.27 -4.55 -25.02
CA GLU A 136 -10.72 -4.54 -24.91
C GLU A 136 -11.18 -5.11 -23.57
N ILE A 137 -12.21 -4.50 -22.95
CA ILE A 137 -13.02 -5.11 -21.90
C ILE A 137 -14.42 -5.32 -22.47
N ARG A 138 -14.97 -6.52 -22.28
CA ARG A 138 -16.35 -6.88 -22.61
C ARG A 138 -17.14 -7.07 -21.32
N TYR A 139 -18.39 -6.66 -21.38
CA TYR A 139 -19.30 -6.72 -20.25
C TYR A 139 -20.57 -7.47 -20.63
N ASN A 140 -21.14 -8.19 -19.68
CA ASN A 140 -22.43 -8.80 -19.81
C ASN A 140 -23.55 -7.74 -19.66
N PRO A 141 -24.83 -8.10 -19.87
CA PRO A 141 -25.95 -7.15 -19.72
C PRO A 141 -26.16 -6.59 -18.30
N PHE A 142 -25.47 -7.14 -17.30
CA PHE A 142 -25.49 -6.69 -15.90
C PHE A 142 -24.29 -5.84 -15.54
N GLU A 143 -23.52 -5.37 -16.56
CA GLU A 143 -22.33 -4.52 -16.41
C GLU A 143 -21.15 -5.22 -15.71
N GLN A 144 -21.16 -6.56 -15.60
CA GLN A 144 -20.04 -7.32 -15.07
C GLN A 144 -19.06 -7.67 -16.19
N LYS A 145 -17.75 -7.68 -15.89
CA LYS A 145 -16.70 -8.07 -16.85
C LYS A 145 -16.92 -9.50 -17.31
N GLU A 146 -17.07 -9.72 -18.61
CA GLU A 146 -17.17 -11.04 -19.26
C GLU A 146 -15.82 -11.48 -19.83
N ALA A 147 -15.06 -10.53 -20.37
CA ALA A 147 -13.71 -10.79 -20.86
C ALA A 147 -12.83 -9.55 -20.80
N VAL A 148 -11.54 -9.75 -20.53
CA VAL A 148 -10.49 -8.71 -20.61
C VAL A 148 -9.39 -9.21 -21.52
N PHE A 149 -9.02 -8.40 -22.52
CA PHE A 149 -7.93 -8.65 -23.47
C PHE A 149 -6.81 -7.67 -23.15
N TYR A 150 -5.69 -8.19 -22.62
CA TYR A 150 -4.53 -7.39 -22.25
C TYR A 150 -3.58 -7.21 -23.43
N GLY A 151 -2.84 -6.11 -23.45
CA GLY A 151 -1.92 -5.77 -24.53
C GLY A 151 -0.72 -6.72 -24.68
N ASN A 152 -0.39 -7.49 -23.66
CA ASN A 152 0.63 -8.55 -23.71
C ASN A 152 0.11 -9.87 -24.32
N GLY A 153 -1.14 -9.90 -24.79
CA GLY A 153 -1.79 -11.08 -25.34
C GLY A 153 -2.49 -11.98 -24.33
N THR A 154 -2.37 -11.69 -23.04
CA THR A 154 -3.14 -12.40 -21.98
C THR A 154 -4.64 -12.09 -22.15
N ARG A 155 -5.46 -13.07 -21.86
CA ARG A 155 -6.93 -12.97 -21.91
C ARG A 155 -7.50 -13.53 -20.61
N ALA A 156 -8.44 -12.82 -20.01
CA ALA A 156 -9.21 -13.29 -18.85
C ALA A 156 -10.69 -13.38 -19.22
N TYR A 157 -11.36 -14.46 -18.79
CA TYR A 157 -12.78 -14.73 -19.02
C TYR A 157 -13.45 -14.96 -17.66
N TYR A 158 -14.65 -14.41 -17.50
CA TYR A 158 -15.42 -14.44 -16.27
C TYR A 158 -16.81 -14.95 -16.54
N ASN A 159 -17.24 -15.99 -15.82
CA ASN A 159 -18.61 -16.50 -15.84
C ASN A 159 -19.25 -16.28 -14.47
N TYR A 160 -20.55 -16.06 -14.48
CA TYR A 160 -21.32 -15.79 -13.27
C TYR A 160 -22.47 -16.77 -13.13
N ASP A 161 -22.86 -17.08 -11.92
CA ASP A 161 -24.05 -17.88 -11.62
C ASP A 161 -25.34 -17.04 -11.76
N VAL A 162 -26.49 -17.68 -11.48
CA VAL A 162 -27.81 -17.03 -11.55
C VAL A 162 -28.01 -15.94 -10.53
N LEU A 163 -27.19 -15.90 -9.46
CA LEU A 163 -27.18 -14.86 -8.44
C LEU A 163 -26.14 -13.77 -8.74
N LEU A 164 -25.54 -13.77 -9.95
CA LEU A 164 -24.51 -12.84 -10.41
C LEU A 164 -23.21 -12.93 -9.62
N ARG A 165 -22.91 -14.06 -8.96
CA ARG A 165 -21.63 -14.33 -8.29
C ARG A 165 -20.65 -14.94 -9.28
N LEU A 166 -19.36 -14.62 -9.16
CA LEU A 166 -18.31 -15.21 -10.01
C LEU A 166 -18.28 -16.74 -9.81
N SER A 167 -18.62 -17.51 -10.82
CA SER A 167 -18.61 -18.98 -10.76
C SER A 167 -17.40 -19.60 -11.42
N HIS A 168 -16.80 -18.91 -12.43
CA HIS A 168 -15.62 -19.40 -13.12
C HIS A 168 -14.76 -18.26 -13.62
N LEU A 169 -13.44 -18.37 -13.46
CA LEU A 169 -12.42 -17.45 -13.96
C LEU A 169 -11.35 -18.22 -14.74
N GLN A 170 -11.13 -17.86 -15.99
CA GLN A 170 -10.04 -18.42 -16.78
C GLN A 170 -9.10 -17.33 -17.28
N SER A 171 -7.79 -17.51 -17.10
CA SER A 171 -6.74 -16.63 -17.63
C SER A 171 -5.79 -17.42 -18.52
N ILE A 172 -5.55 -16.92 -19.74
CA ILE A 172 -4.74 -17.59 -20.76
C ILE A 172 -3.67 -16.64 -21.25
N CYS A 173 -2.42 -17.09 -21.33
CA CYS A 173 -1.31 -16.38 -21.96
C CYS A 173 -0.72 -17.18 -23.12
N ALA A 174 0.38 -16.70 -23.72
CA ALA A 174 1.06 -17.38 -24.81
C ALA A 174 1.58 -18.79 -24.42
N ASP A 175 1.96 -18.96 -23.15
CA ASP A 175 2.53 -20.20 -22.62
C ASP A 175 1.46 -21.22 -22.17
N GLY A 176 0.20 -20.82 -22.16
CA GLY A 176 -0.92 -21.71 -21.80
C GLY A 176 -1.93 -21.09 -20.84
N VAL A 177 -2.66 -21.94 -20.15
CA VAL A 177 -3.67 -21.57 -19.15
C VAL A 177 -2.98 -21.24 -17.83
N MET A 178 -3.07 -20.00 -17.38
CA MET A 178 -2.48 -19.53 -16.12
C MET A 178 -3.38 -19.82 -14.91
N GLN A 179 -4.69 -19.65 -15.13
CA GLN A 179 -5.74 -19.86 -14.12
C GLN A 179 -6.96 -20.48 -14.80
N ASP A 180 -7.62 -21.40 -14.12
CA ASP A 180 -8.85 -22.04 -14.55
C ASP A 180 -9.62 -22.42 -13.28
N ILE A 181 -10.29 -21.41 -12.69
CA ILE A 181 -10.75 -21.43 -11.30
C ILE A 181 -12.26 -21.53 -11.24
N ASP A 182 -12.76 -22.56 -10.59
CA ASP A 182 -14.15 -22.71 -10.21
C ASP A 182 -14.38 -22.23 -8.77
N TYR A 183 -15.50 -21.56 -8.56
CA TYR A 183 -16.03 -21.11 -7.28
C TYR A 183 -17.38 -21.76 -7.03
N ASP A 184 -17.55 -22.37 -5.86
CA ASP A 184 -18.84 -22.90 -5.41
C ASP A 184 -19.29 -22.18 -4.14
N TYR A 185 -20.60 -22.00 -4.01
CA TYR A 185 -21.19 -21.22 -2.93
C TYR A 185 -22.37 -21.96 -2.29
N ASP A 186 -22.54 -21.73 -1.01
CA ASP A 186 -23.77 -22.12 -0.32
C ASP A 186 -24.95 -21.17 -0.64
N GLU A 187 -26.11 -21.46 -0.06
CA GLU A 187 -27.35 -20.70 -0.28
C GLU A 187 -27.26 -19.25 0.22
N VAL A 188 -26.37 -18.93 1.16
CA VAL A 188 -26.18 -17.59 1.73
C VAL A 188 -24.92 -16.89 1.19
N SER A 189 -24.30 -17.46 0.15
CA SER A 189 -23.14 -16.93 -0.57
C SER A 189 -21.79 -17.04 0.16
N ASN A 190 -21.67 -17.93 1.14
CA ASN A 190 -20.34 -18.33 1.60
C ASN A 190 -19.71 -19.23 0.53
N ILE A 191 -18.39 -19.16 0.36
CA ILE A 191 -17.65 -20.00 -0.57
C ILE A 191 -17.45 -21.37 0.04
N ASN A 192 -18.01 -22.44 -0.57
CA ASN A 192 -17.78 -23.83 -0.17
C ASN A 192 -16.40 -24.32 -0.59
N PHE A 193 -16.03 -24.02 -1.85
CA PHE A 193 -14.68 -24.31 -2.32
C PHE A 193 -14.22 -23.36 -3.44
N ILE A 194 -12.90 -23.30 -3.61
CA ILE A 194 -12.21 -22.70 -4.76
C ILE A 194 -11.30 -23.78 -5.34
N GLU A 195 -11.38 -24.04 -6.65
CA GLU A 195 -10.58 -25.05 -7.32
C GLU A 195 -9.95 -24.51 -8.60
N ASN A 196 -8.63 -24.59 -8.74
CA ASN A 196 -7.89 -24.24 -9.94
C ASN A 196 -7.44 -25.50 -10.67
N HIS A 197 -7.87 -25.65 -11.90
CA HIS A 197 -7.55 -26.78 -12.78
C HIS A 197 -6.32 -26.55 -13.65
N ALA A 198 -5.80 -25.30 -13.70
CA ALA A 198 -4.63 -24.97 -14.52
C ALA A 198 -3.38 -25.65 -13.94
N GLY A 199 -2.67 -26.35 -14.80
CA GLY A 199 -1.38 -26.97 -14.45
C GLY A 199 -0.24 -25.94 -14.38
N THR A 200 0.99 -26.44 -14.21
CA THR A 200 2.20 -25.59 -14.25
C THR A 200 2.52 -25.16 -15.67
N LEU A 201 2.91 -23.91 -15.83
CA LEU A 201 3.44 -23.35 -17.07
C LEU A 201 4.91 -23.78 -17.31
N PRO A 202 5.45 -23.66 -18.55
CA PRO A 202 6.84 -24.01 -18.85
C PRO A 202 7.89 -23.31 -17.98
N ASN A 203 7.58 -22.11 -17.48
CA ASN A 203 8.43 -21.34 -16.56
C ASN A 203 8.32 -21.75 -15.10
N THR A 204 7.62 -22.86 -14.81
CA THR A 204 7.40 -23.44 -13.47
C THR A 204 6.42 -22.67 -12.57
N LEU A 205 5.74 -21.65 -13.09
CA LEU A 205 4.67 -20.95 -12.39
C LEU A 205 3.33 -21.68 -12.51
N GLY A 206 2.41 -21.43 -11.59
CA GLY A 206 1.07 -22.02 -11.57
C GLY A 206 1.02 -23.35 -10.83
N GLY A 207 0.01 -24.14 -11.14
CA GLY A 207 -0.27 -25.45 -10.52
C GLY A 207 -1.72 -25.54 -10.09
N THR A 208 -2.23 -26.79 -10.03
CA THR A 208 -3.59 -27.06 -9.57
C THR A 208 -3.71 -26.85 -8.07
N TYR A 209 -4.84 -26.35 -7.60
CA TYR A 209 -5.15 -26.30 -6.17
C TYR A 209 -6.64 -26.44 -5.92
N ARG A 210 -6.98 -26.91 -4.73
CA ARG A 210 -8.33 -26.88 -4.19
C ARG A 210 -8.29 -26.49 -2.73
N SER A 211 -9.23 -25.64 -2.32
CA SER A 211 -9.46 -25.26 -0.94
C SER A 211 -10.94 -25.35 -0.63
N ASP A 212 -11.29 -26.11 0.41
CA ASP A 212 -12.64 -26.31 0.90
C ASP A 212 -12.82 -25.58 2.23
N TYR A 213 -14.01 -25.01 2.46
CA TYR A 213 -14.31 -24.14 3.59
C TYR A 213 -15.57 -24.56 4.31
N THR A 214 -15.60 -24.40 5.64
CA THR A 214 -16.76 -24.68 6.47
C THR A 214 -17.02 -23.50 7.42
N TYR A 215 -18.29 -23.16 7.61
CA TYR A 215 -18.73 -22.02 8.38
C TYR A 215 -19.67 -22.42 9.51
N ASP A 216 -19.76 -21.56 10.52
CA ASP A 216 -20.80 -21.67 11.54
C ASP A 216 -22.10 -20.93 11.14
N ASN A 217 -23.10 -21.02 12.00
CA ASN A 217 -24.40 -20.36 11.78
C ASN A 217 -24.37 -18.81 11.77
N LEU A 218 -23.23 -18.20 12.08
CA LEU A 218 -22.98 -16.77 11.99
C LEU A 218 -22.09 -16.42 10.78
N TYR A 219 -21.94 -17.36 9.84
CA TYR A 219 -21.13 -17.22 8.62
C TYR A 219 -19.63 -17.00 8.88
N ARG A 220 -19.12 -17.43 10.06
CA ARG A 220 -17.70 -17.33 10.38
C ARG A 220 -17.01 -18.62 9.97
N LEU A 221 -15.82 -18.49 9.35
CA LEU A 221 -15.01 -19.63 8.94
C LEU A 221 -14.57 -20.44 10.18
N THR A 222 -14.95 -21.72 10.24
CA THR A 222 -14.55 -22.63 11.33
C THR A 222 -13.49 -23.62 10.91
N TYR A 223 -13.45 -23.96 9.62
CA TYR A 223 -12.50 -24.92 9.09
C TYR A 223 -12.17 -24.63 7.63
N ALA A 224 -10.90 -24.80 7.27
CA ALA A 224 -10.46 -24.79 5.88
C ALA A 224 -9.37 -25.83 5.67
N VAL A 225 -9.43 -26.52 4.54
CA VAL A 225 -8.42 -27.48 4.10
C VAL A 225 -8.11 -27.24 2.64
N GLY A 226 -6.83 -27.35 2.27
CA GLY A 226 -6.47 -27.18 0.88
C GLY A 226 -5.15 -27.84 0.53
N ASN A 227 -4.99 -28.04 -0.77
CA ASN A 227 -3.77 -28.55 -1.37
C ASN A 227 -3.39 -27.72 -2.59
N TRP A 228 -2.13 -27.68 -2.90
CA TRP A 228 -1.58 -27.12 -4.12
C TRP A 228 -0.53 -28.07 -4.70
N HIS A 229 -0.62 -28.29 -6.01
CA HIS A 229 0.27 -29.16 -6.76
C HIS A 229 0.85 -28.39 -7.95
N GLY A 230 2.12 -28.12 -7.89
CA GLY A 230 2.92 -27.55 -8.96
C GLY A 230 4.26 -28.29 -9.04
N ASN A 231 5.37 -27.56 -9.17
CA ASN A 231 6.71 -28.17 -9.03
C ASN A 231 6.98 -28.67 -7.62
N ASN A 232 6.24 -28.17 -6.66
CA ASN A 232 6.22 -28.56 -5.26
C ASN A 232 4.80 -28.93 -4.87
N THR A 233 4.60 -29.47 -3.68
CA THR A 233 3.27 -29.73 -3.13
C THR A 233 3.13 -29.06 -1.79
N LEU A 234 2.00 -28.42 -1.57
CA LEU A 234 1.61 -27.83 -0.30
C LEU A 234 0.26 -28.42 0.11
N TYR A 235 0.14 -28.81 1.37
CA TYR A 235 -1.12 -29.09 2.04
C TYR A 235 -1.26 -28.18 3.25
N TYR A 236 -2.46 -27.70 3.52
CA TYR A 236 -2.78 -27.01 4.76
C TYR A 236 -4.15 -27.45 5.30
N GLU A 237 -4.28 -27.40 6.61
CA GLU A 237 -5.52 -27.59 7.34
C GLU A 237 -5.56 -26.59 8.49
N THR A 238 -6.66 -25.85 8.63
CA THR A 238 -6.83 -24.88 9.70
C THR A 238 -8.21 -24.96 10.32
N SER A 239 -8.27 -24.83 11.64
CA SER A 239 -9.53 -24.71 12.39
C SER A 239 -9.51 -23.46 13.27
N LEU A 240 -10.68 -22.83 13.41
CA LEU A 240 -10.91 -21.65 14.21
C LEU A 240 -12.07 -21.89 15.18
N GLU A 241 -11.85 -21.53 16.44
CA GLU A 241 -12.88 -21.49 17.47
C GLU A 241 -13.14 -20.03 17.88
N TYR A 242 -14.39 -19.74 18.19
CA TYR A 242 -14.80 -18.37 18.50
C TYR A 242 -15.50 -18.28 19.85
N GLU A 243 -15.31 -17.17 20.53
CA GLU A 243 -16.14 -16.79 21.67
C GLU A 243 -17.53 -16.30 21.20
N LYS A 244 -18.46 -16.17 22.15
CA LYS A 244 -19.85 -15.74 21.87
C LYS A 244 -19.94 -14.36 21.23
N ASN A 245 -18.98 -13.48 21.48
CA ASN A 245 -18.89 -12.13 20.91
C ASN A 245 -18.16 -12.05 19.56
N GLY A 246 -17.75 -13.20 18.99
CA GLY A 246 -17.11 -13.28 17.68
C GLY A 246 -15.58 -13.24 17.69
N ARG A 247 -14.93 -13.07 18.85
CA ARG A 247 -13.46 -13.11 18.95
C ARG A 247 -12.95 -14.52 18.73
N ILE A 248 -11.81 -14.65 18.06
CA ILE A 248 -11.13 -15.97 17.90
C ILE A 248 -10.56 -16.38 19.26
N SER A 249 -10.98 -17.54 19.78
CA SER A 249 -10.45 -18.11 21.03
C SER A 249 -9.31 -19.08 20.78
N ARG A 250 -9.32 -19.78 19.63
CA ARG A 250 -8.28 -20.71 19.27
C ARG A 250 -8.12 -20.80 17.75
N LYS A 251 -6.87 -20.92 17.28
CA LYS A 251 -6.54 -21.22 15.89
C LYS A 251 -5.51 -22.31 15.83
N VAL A 252 -5.82 -23.36 15.07
CA VAL A 252 -4.90 -24.46 14.77
C VAL A 252 -4.53 -24.39 13.29
N LEU A 253 -3.28 -24.60 12.94
CA LEU A 253 -2.82 -24.74 11.57
C LEU A 253 -1.82 -25.88 11.46
N TYR A 254 -2.05 -26.73 10.48
CA TYR A 254 -1.11 -27.73 9.98
C TYR A 254 -0.71 -27.36 8.56
N THR A 255 0.57 -27.45 8.25
CA THR A 255 1.06 -27.29 6.87
C THR A 255 2.09 -28.35 6.59
N ASP A 256 1.95 -29.05 5.46
CA ASP A 256 2.91 -29.98 4.92
C ASP A 256 3.39 -29.45 3.57
N THR A 257 4.69 -29.33 3.41
CA THR A 257 5.31 -28.80 2.19
C THR A 257 6.36 -29.77 1.69
N TRP A 258 6.31 -30.08 0.40
CA TRP A 258 7.30 -30.88 -0.29
C TRP A 258 8.00 -30.00 -1.32
N LEU A 259 9.23 -29.55 -0.97
CA LEU A 259 10.06 -28.70 -1.83
C LEU A 259 11.21 -29.51 -2.38
N ASN A 260 11.26 -29.71 -3.70
CA ASN A 260 12.33 -30.48 -4.37
C ASN A 260 12.53 -31.89 -3.73
N GLY A 261 11.43 -32.53 -3.33
CA GLY A 261 11.45 -33.86 -2.67
C GLY A 261 11.82 -33.83 -1.18
N VAL A 262 12.04 -32.65 -0.59
CA VAL A 262 12.28 -32.49 0.85
C VAL A 262 10.98 -32.12 1.56
N PHE A 263 10.62 -32.93 2.55
CA PHE A 263 9.45 -32.67 3.40
C PHE A 263 9.77 -31.63 4.48
N SER A 264 8.86 -30.72 4.69
CA SER A 264 8.83 -29.77 5.81
C SER A 264 7.40 -29.60 6.30
N GLY A 265 7.14 -29.96 7.54
CA GLY A 265 5.83 -29.76 8.19
C GLY A 265 5.92 -28.66 9.23
N SER A 266 4.85 -27.90 9.39
CA SER A 266 4.69 -26.91 10.46
C SER A 266 3.32 -27.08 11.09
N HIS A 267 3.29 -26.97 12.41
CA HIS A 267 2.05 -27.03 13.19
C HIS A 267 2.08 -25.96 14.26
N PHE A 268 0.98 -25.24 14.39
CA PHE A 268 0.74 -24.46 15.59
C PHE A 268 -0.71 -24.62 16.09
N ASP A 269 -0.85 -24.56 17.40
CA ASP A 269 -2.11 -24.54 18.13
C ASP A 269 -2.04 -23.36 19.09
N ASN A 270 -2.72 -22.28 18.76
CA ASN A 270 -2.64 -21.00 19.45
C ASN A 270 -3.98 -20.68 20.12
N ARG A 271 -3.94 -20.33 21.42
CA ARG A 271 -5.08 -19.83 22.18
C ARG A 271 -4.91 -18.36 22.47
N TYR A 272 -5.98 -17.61 22.31
CA TYR A 272 -6.00 -16.16 22.40
C TYR A 272 -6.63 -15.72 23.72
N HIS A 273 -5.88 -14.99 24.54
CA HIS A 273 -6.33 -14.45 25.83
C HIS A 273 -6.55 -12.94 25.71
N TYR A 274 -7.77 -12.52 25.93
CA TYR A 274 -8.19 -11.13 25.79
C TYR A 274 -8.21 -10.42 27.15
N ASP A 275 -8.02 -9.09 27.12
CA ASP A 275 -8.28 -8.25 28.28
C ASP A 275 -9.79 -8.27 28.59
N THR A 276 -10.14 -8.66 29.81
CA THR A 276 -11.53 -8.74 30.24
C THR A 276 -11.98 -7.52 31.04
N THR A 277 -11.07 -6.59 31.36
CA THR A 277 -11.33 -5.51 32.32
C THR A 277 -11.47 -4.15 31.64
N TYR A 278 -10.51 -3.75 30.81
CA TYR A 278 -10.43 -2.38 30.28
C TYR A 278 -10.58 -2.33 28.76
N GLN A 279 -10.05 -3.31 28.04
CA GLN A 279 -10.00 -3.35 26.58
C GLN A 279 -10.42 -4.74 26.06
N PRO A 280 -11.70 -5.09 26.10
CA PRO A 280 -12.17 -6.46 25.91
C PRO A 280 -11.86 -7.06 24.52
N ASN A 281 -11.47 -6.23 23.56
CA ASN A 281 -11.13 -6.70 22.20
C ASN A 281 -9.62 -6.79 21.96
N THR A 282 -8.77 -6.46 22.92
CA THR A 282 -7.31 -6.57 22.79
C THR A 282 -6.81 -7.92 23.28
N VAL A 283 -5.96 -8.56 22.47
CA VAL A 283 -5.28 -9.80 22.82
C VAL A 283 -4.10 -9.47 23.70
N ARG A 284 -4.09 -9.96 24.94
CA ARG A 284 -2.97 -9.76 25.89
C ARG A 284 -1.90 -10.82 25.74
N MET A 285 -2.30 -12.01 25.41
CA MET A 285 -1.40 -13.15 25.27
C MET A 285 -1.94 -14.13 24.24
N ILE A 286 -1.02 -14.74 23.49
CA ILE A 286 -1.28 -15.94 22.71
C ILE A 286 -0.38 -17.02 23.31
N ASP A 287 -0.97 -18.13 23.73
CA ASP A 287 -0.21 -19.29 24.19
C ASP A 287 -0.41 -20.50 23.26
N GLY A 288 0.46 -21.48 23.38
CA GLY A 288 0.41 -22.71 22.57
C GLY A 288 1.78 -23.07 22.02
N SER A 289 1.88 -23.23 20.69
CA SER A 289 3.16 -23.57 20.05
C SER A 289 4.23 -22.50 20.22
N HIS A 290 3.81 -21.24 20.29
CA HIS A 290 4.66 -20.08 20.56
C HIS A 290 3.92 -19.10 21.46
N ASN A 291 4.64 -18.60 22.46
CA ASN A 291 4.07 -17.65 23.41
C ASN A 291 4.34 -16.22 22.93
N HIS A 292 3.28 -15.42 22.87
CA HIS A 292 3.33 -14.01 22.55
C HIS A 292 2.65 -13.21 23.66
N ALA A 293 3.25 -12.12 24.10
CA ALA A 293 2.62 -11.15 24.98
C ALA A 293 2.49 -9.80 24.25
N MET A 294 1.40 -9.08 24.53
CA MET A 294 1.04 -7.86 23.81
C MET A 294 0.59 -6.77 24.78
N ASP A 295 1.14 -5.56 24.62
CA ASP A 295 0.71 -4.36 25.32
C ASP A 295 0.08 -3.37 24.35
N TRP A 296 -0.97 -2.69 24.80
CA TRP A 296 -1.81 -1.82 23.99
C TRP A 296 -1.96 -0.45 24.66
N ASP A 297 -2.05 0.60 23.84
CA ASP A 297 -2.42 1.92 24.33
C ASP A 297 -3.93 2.00 24.66
N ALA A 298 -4.34 3.12 25.25
CA ALA A 298 -5.75 3.34 25.59
C ALA A 298 -6.67 3.43 24.36
N LYS A 299 -6.12 3.65 23.16
CA LYS A 299 -6.83 3.73 21.87
C LYS A 299 -7.04 2.35 21.24
N GLY A 300 -6.36 1.32 21.73
CA GLY A 300 -6.36 -0.03 21.19
C GLY A 300 -5.29 -0.26 20.13
N ASN A 301 -4.26 0.58 20.06
CA ASN A 301 -3.09 0.35 19.22
C ASN A 301 -2.07 -0.53 19.93
N LEU A 302 -1.49 -1.47 19.21
CA LEU A 302 -0.44 -2.35 19.75
C LEU A 302 0.86 -1.56 19.95
N LEU A 303 1.34 -1.50 21.20
CA LEU A 303 2.58 -0.81 21.56
C LEU A 303 3.78 -1.74 21.57
N LEU A 304 3.62 -2.91 22.18
CA LEU A 304 4.70 -3.88 22.35
C LEU A 304 4.21 -5.30 22.05
N HIS A 305 5.00 -6.03 21.31
CA HIS A 305 4.79 -7.44 21.01
C HIS A 305 6.05 -8.23 21.37
N HIS A 306 6.00 -8.97 22.46
CA HIS A 306 6.99 -9.97 22.78
C HIS A 306 6.79 -11.19 21.91
N ASN A 307 7.68 -11.41 20.97
CA ASN A 307 7.62 -12.52 20.03
C ASN A 307 8.51 -13.67 20.52
N GLY A 308 7.93 -14.61 21.26
CA GLY A 308 8.65 -15.77 21.77
C GLY A 308 9.19 -16.72 20.70
N TYR A 309 8.69 -16.64 19.46
CA TYR A 309 9.22 -17.40 18.33
C TYR A 309 10.43 -16.74 17.67
N ALA A 310 10.33 -15.46 17.39
CA ALA A 310 11.38 -14.72 16.69
C ALA A 310 12.57 -14.36 17.61
N GLY A 311 12.37 -14.42 18.94
CA GLY A 311 13.42 -14.14 19.94
C GLY A 311 13.76 -12.66 20.07
N TYR A 312 12.91 -11.75 19.59
CA TYR A 312 13.05 -10.30 19.76
C TYR A 312 11.69 -9.65 20.02
N ASP A 313 11.75 -8.48 20.64
CA ASP A 313 10.58 -7.67 20.90
C ASP A 313 10.38 -6.67 19.76
N ARG A 314 9.10 -6.44 19.42
CA ARG A 314 8.67 -5.41 18.49
C ARG A 314 7.96 -4.30 19.24
N ARG A 315 8.43 -3.07 19.10
CA ARG A 315 7.75 -1.87 19.60
C ARG A 315 7.20 -1.04 18.46
N MET A 316 6.04 -0.43 18.67
CA MET A 316 5.32 0.40 17.71
C MET A 316 4.99 1.76 18.29
N CYS A 317 5.06 2.80 17.46
CA CYS A 317 4.74 4.18 17.81
C CYS A 317 3.59 4.67 16.92
N TRP A 318 2.59 5.32 17.54
CA TRP A 318 1.36 5.76 16.89
C TRP A 318 1.08 7.24 17.18
N ASP A 319 0.50 7.93 16.22
CA ASP A 319 0.03 9.30 16.39
C ASP A 319 -1.42 9.40 16.91
N GLU A 320 -1.92 10.62 17.03
CA GLU A 320 -3.28 10.91 17.51
C GLU A 320 -4.38 10.38 16.57
N GLN A 321 -4.06 10.16 15.30
CA GLN A 321 -4.96 9.65 14.28
C GLN A 321 -4.88 8.13 14.12
N ASN A 322 -4.18 7.44 15.05
CA ASN A 322 -3.91 6.00 15.00
C ASN A 322 -3.13 5.58 13.74
N ARG A 323 -2.25 6.45 13.22
CA ARG A 323 -1.34 6.13 12.14
C ARG A 323 0.00 5.66 12.73
N LEU A 324 0.53 4.57 12.19
CA LEU A 324 1.77 3.97 12.66
C LEU A 324 2.97 4.83 12.21
N GLN A 325 3.61 5.54 13.13
CA GLN A 325 4.76 6.40 12.84
C GLN A 325 6.06 5.61 12.72
N GLY A 326 6.20 4.52 13.47
CA GLY A 326 7.39 3.70 13.43
C GLY A 326 7.22 2.34 14.07
N VAL A 327 8.09 1.42 13.66
CA VAL A 327 8.20 0.05 14.20
C VAL A 327 9.67 -0.28 14.36
N VAL A 328 10.05 -0.81 15.51
CA VAL A 328 11.37 -1.39 15.72
C VAL A 328 11.26 -2.85 16.13
N ASP A 329 12.01 -3.69 15.46
CA ASP A 329 12.37 -5.03 15.90
C ASP A 329 13.75 -4.93 16.56
N TYR A 330 13.79 -5.02 17.89
CA TYR A 330 15.01 -4.74 18.66
C TYR A 330 16.18 -5.63 18.23
N GLY A 331 17.31 -4.99 17.94
CA GLY A 331 18.51 -5.66 17.45
C GLY A 331 18.44 -6.14 15.99
N GLN A 332 17.39 -5.78 15.24
CA GLN A 332 17.18 -6.19 13.85
C GLN A 332 16.97 -4.97 12.95
N GLN A 333 15.77 -4.42 12.88
CA GLN A 333 15.37 -3.45 11.89
C GLN A 333 14.47 -2.37 12.49
N LEU A 334 14.61 -1.15 12.00
CA LEU A 334 13.70 -0.03 12.21
C LEU A 334 12.95 0.27 10.91
N SER A 335 11.66 0.59 11.01
CA SER A 335 10.87 1.22 9.94
C SER A 335 10.23 2.49 10.45
N TYR A 336 10.33 3.57 9.68
CA TYR A 336 9.72 4.87 9.96
C TYR A 336 8.80 5.26 8.80
N TYR A 337 7.69 5.92 9.10
CA TYR A 337 6.64 6.26 8.13
C TYR A 337 6.25 7.72 8.21
N GLN A 338 5.95 8.32 7.08
CA GLN A 338 5.29 9.62 6.97
C GLN A 338 3.98 9.51 6.20
N TYR A 339 3.05 10.41 6.51
CA TYR A 339 1.71 10.42 5.96
C TYR A 339 1.35 11.80 5.43
N ASP A 340 0.47 11.82 4.42
CA ASP A 340 -0.14 13.05 3.97
C ASP A 340 -1.36 13.45 4.82
N ALA A 341 -1.99 14.56 4.47
CA ALA A 341 -3.19 15.05 5.16
C ALA A 341 -4.40 14.10 5.05
N GLY A 342 -4.44 13.26 4.03
CA GLY A 342 -5.47 12.23 3.82
C GLY A 342 -5.24 10.96 4.64
N GLY A 343 -4.06 10.82 5.28
CA GLY A 343 -3.64 9.63 5.99
C GLY A 343 -3.00 8.57 5.08
N GLU A 344 -2.74 8.89 3.82
CA GLU A 344 -2.00 8.01 2.93
C GLU A 344 -0.50 8.07 3.23
N ARG A 345 0.15 6.91 3.25
CA ARG A 345 1.59 6.85 3.51
C ARG A 345 2.36 7.37 2.32
N THR A 346 3.16 8.41 2.55
CA THR A 346 4.02 9.03 1.54
C THR A 346 5.44 8.46 1.54
N TYR A 347 5.98 8.15 2.73
CA TYR A 347 7.31 7.58 2.88
C TYR A 347 7.31 6.36 3.77
N LYS A 348 8.22 5.45 3.44
CA LYS A 348 8.75 4.42 4.32
C LYS A 348 10.27 4.49 4.29
N PHE A 349 10.89 4.68 5.44
CA PHE A 349 12.33 4.50 5.61
C PHE A 349 12.56 3.21 6.39
N THR A 350 13.61 2.48 6.04
CA THR A 350 14.06 1.30 6.77
C THR A 350 15.54 1.41 7.07
N GLY A 351 15.93 0.88 8.22
CA GLY A 351 17.31 0.87 8.65
C GLY A 351 17.63 -0.38 9.44
N GLU A 352 18.87 -0.82 9.32
CA GLU A 352 19.39 -1.99 10.02
C GLU A 352 20.07 -1.56 11.32
N TYR A 353 20.01 -2.45 12.32
CA TYR A 353 20.75 -2.28 13.57
C TYR A 353 22.25 -2.33 13.32
N THR A 354 22.96 -1.33 13.81
CA THR A 354 24.39 -1.14 13.54
C THR A 354 25.12 -0.80 14.84
N ALA A 355 26.36 -1.25 14.96
CA ALA A 355 27.25 -0.90 16.04
C ALA A 355 28.53 -0.25 15.48
N GLN A 356 28.91 0.88 16.05
CA GLN A 356 30.14 1.60 15.70
C GLN A 356 31.04 1.77 16.91
N ASN A 357 32.33 1.43 16.79
CA ASN A 357 33.31 1.68 17.82
C ASN A 357 33.92 3.07 17.59
N GLN A 358 33.74 3.95 18.59
CA GLN A 358 34.35 5.27 18.63
C GLN A 358 35.26 5.37 19.84
N SER A 359 36.54 5.47 19.64
CA SER A 359 37.58 5.60 20.69
C SER A 359 37.49 4.51 21.79
N GLY A 360 37.15 3.29 21.40
CA GLY A 360 37.03 2.15 22.32
C GLY A 360 35.67 1.94 22.95
N GLN A 361 34.71 2.82 22.70
CA GLN A 361 33.32 2.70 23.14
C GLN A 361 32.42 2.28 21.98
N TRP A 362 31.58 1.27 22.19
CA TRP A 362 30.57 0.84 21.21
C TRP A 362 29.31 1.68 21.34
N HIS A 363 28.89 2.26 20.22
CA HIS A 363 27.63 2.96 20.05
C HIS A 363 26.69 2.12 19.17
N TYR A 364 25.45 1.94 19.62
CA TYR A 364 24.44 1.15 18.96
C TYR A 364 23.35 2.08 18.44
N PHE A 365 22.95 1.91 17.17
CA PHE A 365 21.94 2.74 16.54
C PHE A 365 21.33 2.01 15.35
N TYR A 366 20.20 2.54 14.86
CA TYR A 366 19.60 2.13 13.59
C TYR A 366 20.00 3.13 12.51
N ARG A 367 20.53 2.64 11.41
CA ARG A 367 20.93 3.45 10.27
C ARG A 367 19.89 3.31 9.18
N LEU A 368 19.13 4.41 8.89
CA LEU A 368 18.17 4.44 7.80
C LEU A 368 18.91 4.47 6.47
N ASP A 369 18.89 3.39 5.73
CA ASP A 369 19.66 3.19 4.50
C ASP A 369 18.81 2.85 3.28
N LYS A 370 17.50 2.67 3.47
CA LYS A 370 16.54 2.39 2.40
C LYS A 370 15.32 3.28 2.55
N SER A 371 14.84 3.80 1.43
CA SER A 371 13.60 4.58 1.41
C SER A 371 12.68 4.12 0.29
N THR A 372 11.38 4.26 0.52
CA THR A 372 10.35 4.10 -0.50
C THR A 372 9.44 5.31 -0.45
N LEU A 373 9.33 6.01 -1.56
CA LEU A 373 8.39 7.09 -1.77
C LEU A 373 7.14 6.55 -2.47
N TYR A 374 5.98 6.78 -1.88
CA TYR A 374 4.66 6.55 -2.46
C TYR A 374 4.13 7.89 -2.99
N ALA A 375 4.60 8.29 -4.16
CA ALA A 375 4.29 9.61 -4.71
C ALA A 375 2.80 9.76 -5.08
N SER A 376 2.15 8.68 -5.40
CA SER A 376 0.71 8.58 -5.63
C SER A 376 0.34 7.10 -5.76
N PRO A 377 -0.95 6.73 -5.87
CA PRO A 377 -1.34 5.38 -6.25
C PRO A 377 -0.70 4.89 -7.56
N TYR A 378 -0.31 5.83 -8.42
CA TYR A 378 0.23 5.57 -9.76
C TYR A 378 1.76 5.45 -9.81
N ILE A 379 2.48 5.92 -8.78
CA ILE A 379 3.96 5.99 -8.80
C ILE A 379 4.51 5.65 -7.42
N VAL A 380 5.41 4.67 -7.40
CA VAL A 380 6.24 4.33 -6.24
C VAL A 380 7.71 4.40 -6.66
N SER A 381 8.55 5.03 -5.86
CA SER A 381 9.99 5.13 -6.10
C SER A 381 10.79 4.61 -4.92
N ASN A 382 11.95 4.03 -5.19
CA ASN A 382 12.91 3.56 -4.20
C ASN A 382 14.35 3.76 -4.72
N GLU A 383 15.33 3.20 -4.02
CA GLU A 383 16.74 3.27 -4.40
C GLU A 383 17.08 2.62 -5.76
N LYS A 384 16.20 1.78 -6.31
CA LYS A 384 16.40 1.11 -7.61
C LYS A 384 15.76 1.86 -8.78
N GLY A 385 15.00 2.92 -8.51
CA GLY A 385 14.29 3.69 -9.50
C GLY A 385 12.81 3.87 -9.13
N TYR A 386 11.94 3.96 -10.13
CA TYR A 386 10.51 4.09 -9.89
C TYR A 386 9.71 3.03 -10.64
N THR A 387 8.52 2.74 -10.11
CA THR A 387 7.53 1.88 -10.75
C THR A 387 6.25 2.68 -10.96
N LYS A 388 5.76 2.69 -12.19
CA LYS A 388 4.43 3.19 -12.52
C LYS A 388 3.41 2.06 -12.42
N HIS A 389 2.24 2.39 -11.90
CA HIS A 389 1.12 1.48 -11.82
C HIS A 389 -0.03 1.99 -12.69
N TYR A 390 -0.63 1.10 -13.45
CA TYR A 390 -1.74 1.40 -14.35
C TYR A 390 -2.99 0.71 -13.84
N TYR A 391 -4.08 1.43 -13.84
CA TYR A 391 -5.34 0.95 -13.28
C TYR A 391 -6.45 0.96 -14.32
N ALA A 392 -7.30 -0.04 -14.24
CA ALA A 392 -8.62 -0.06 -14.85
C ALA A 392 -9.63 0.01 -13.70
N GLU A 393 -10.32 1.13 -13.56
CA GLU A 393 -11.15 1.42 -12.38
C GLU A 393 -10.30 1.35 -11.09
N SER A 394 -10.59 0.44 -10.17
CA SER A 394 -9.83 0.22 -8.93
C SER A 394 -8.79 -0.91 -9.03
N GLU A 395 -8.74 -1.65 -10.14
CA GLU A 395 -7.86 -2.79 -10.31
C GLU A 395 -6.54 -2.39 -10.98
N ARG A 396 -5.41 -2.75 -10.39
CA ARG A 396 -4.11 -2.58 -11.02
C ARG A 396 -3.93 -3.63 -12.11
N ILE A 397 -3.87 -3.18 -13.36
CA ILE A 397 -3.79 -4.03 -14.55
C ILE A 397 -2.37 -4.27 -15.05
N ALA A 398 -1.46 -3.35 -14.74
CA ALA A 398 -0.07 -3.44 -15.16
C ALA A 398 0.82 -2.60 -14.25
N SER A 399 2.11 -2.90 -14.26
CA SER A 399 3.16 -2.08 -13.67
C SER A 399 4.34 -2.02 -14.61
N ARG A 400 5.04 -0.87 -14.65
CA ARG A 400 6.23 -0.67 -15.47
C ARG A 400 7.34 -0.02 -14.65
N ILE A 401 8.52 -0.61 -14.70
CA ILE A 401 9.72 -0.03 -14.10
C ILE A 401 10.22 1.08 -15.01
N GLY A 402 10.43 2.28 -14.44
CA GLY A 402 11.01 3.43 -15.14
C GLY A 402 12.53 3.36 -15.18
N GLY A 403 13.10 3.97 -16.21
CA GLY A 403 14.55 3.89 -16.47
C GLY A 403 15.42 4.88 -15.71
N GLY A 404 14.89 6.02 -15.25
CA GLY A 404 15.65 7.06 -14.57
C GLY A 404 15.18 7.25 -13.13
N GLY A 405 15.96 7.47 -12.14
CA GLY A 405 15.54 7.66 -10.74
C GLY A 405 14.56 8.83 -10.54
N LEU A 406 14.45 9.32 -9.31
CA LEU A 406 13.59 10.48 -8.99
C LEU A 406 13.87 11.73 -9.85
N GLN A 407 15.07 11.88 -10.38
CA GLN A 407 15.43 13.00 -11.27
C GLN A 407 14.55 13.07 -12.54
N GLU A 408 14.11 11.95 -13.08
CA GLU A 408 13.20 11.90 -14.23
C GLU A 408 11.80 12.37 -13.84
N LEU A 409 11.39 12.11 -12.60
CA LEU A 409 10.09 12.47 -12.06
C LEU A 409 10.04 13.89 -11.50
N ASP A 410 11.16 14.40 -10.94
CA ASP A 410 11.25 15.74 -10.35
C ASP A 410 11.27 16.81 -11.44
N LYS A 411 10.33 17.74 -11.36
CA LYS A 411 10.24 18.88 -12.29
C LYS A 411 10.68 20.19 -11.67
N GLY A 412 11.21 20.20 -10.44
CA GLY A 412 11.74 21.38 -9.77
C GLY A 412 10.75 22.54 -9.61
N MET A 413 9.44 22.29 -9.78
CA MET A 413 8.41 23.34 -9.90
C MET A 413 7.93 23.88 -8.55
N GLY A 414 8.41 23.37 -7.43
CA GLY A 414 8.02 23.78 -6.09
C GLY A 414 9.18 24.33 -5.26
N ASN A 415 10.14 25.01 -5.89
CA ASN A 415 11.30 25.52 -5.17
C ASN A 415 10.89 26.79 -4.39
N GLU A 416 10.34 26.60 -3.20
CA GLU A 416 10.00 27.62 -2.21
C GLU A 416 10.96 27.45 -1.01
N PRO A 417 12.13 28.16 -1.00
CA PRO A 417 13.19 27.89 0.01
C PRO A 417 12.70 28.01 1.46
N ASP A 418 11.89 29.01 1.76
CA ASP A 418 11.37 29.24 3.12
C ASP A 418 10.44 28.11 3.57
N LYS A 419 9.60 27.58 2.67
CA LYS A 419 8.75 26.43 2.95
C LYS A 419 9.59 25.17 3.11
N PHE A 420 10.59 24.98 2.25
CA PHE A 420 11.47 23.82 2.33
C PHE A 420 12.17 23.73 3.69
N ASP A 421 12.76 24.80 4.18
CA ASP A 421 13.47 24.79 5.46
C ASP A 421 12.52 24.45 6.62
N ASN A 422 11.32 25.03 6.66
CA ASN A 422 10.31 24.73 7.67
C ASN A 422 9.85 23.27 7.63
N HIS A 423 9.56 22.74 6.45
CA HIS A 423 9.11 21.36 6.30
C HIS A 423 10.23 20.34 6.58
N LYS A 424 11.46 20.66 6.21
CA LYS A 424 12.63 19.86 6.55
C LYS A 424 12.82 19.75 8.07
N GLU A 425 12.72 20.87 8.79
CA GLU A 425 12.80 20.89 10.25
C GLU A 425 11.68 20.04 10.86
N ARG A 426 10.44 20.18 10.39
CA ARG A 426 9.31 19.33 10.80
C ARG A 426 9.59 17.84 10.57
N ALA A 427 10.06 17.46 9.39
CA ALA A 427 10.35 16.07 9.04
C ALA A 427 11.44 15.47 9.94
N ASN A 428 12.48 16.26 10.25
CA ASN A 428 13.56 15.84 11.16
C ASN A 428 13.02 15.63 12.59
N HIS A 429 12.25 16.58 13.13
CA HIS A 429 11.66 16.47 14.46
C HIS A 429 10.69 15.30 14.58
N LEU A 430 9.89 15.02 13.54
CA LEU A 430 8.99 13.89 13.52
C LEU A 430 9.76 12.56 13.62
N LEU A 431 10.88 12.43 12.90
CA LEU A 431 11.74 11.24 12.99
C LEU A 431 12.37 11.12 14.40
N GLU A 432 12.89 12.22 14.96
CA GLU A 432 13.46 12.25 16.31
C GLU A 432 12.43 11.83 17.36
N ARG A 433 11.24 12.41 17.35
CA ARG A 433 10.13 12.01 18.24
C ARG A 433 9.73 10.55 18.09
N THR A 434 9.71 10.05 16.85
CA THR A 434 9.40 8.64 16.61
C THR A 434 10.50 7.75 17.18
N ALA A 435 11.76 8.12 17.04
CA ALA A 435 12.88 7.39 17.64
C ALA A 435 12.81 7.37 19.18
N ASP A 436 12.49 8.51 19.80
CA ASP A 436 12.28 8.61 21.26
C ASP A 436 11.11 7.73 21.72
N CYS A 437 9.98 7.74 21.01
CA CYS A 437 8.82 6.89 21.29
C CYS A 437 9.17 5.39 21.18
N LEU A 438 10.03 5.02 20.26
CA LEU A 438 10.52 3.65 20.07
C LEU A 438 11.67 3.30 21.03
N GLU A 439 12.19 4.26 21.81
CA GLU A 439 13.34 4.11 22.72
C GLU A 439 14.61 3.66 21.99
N VAL A 440 14.90 4.24 20.83
CA VAL A 440 16.05 3.90 20.00
C VAL A 440 16.84 5.12 19.55
N SER A 441 18.13 4.94 19.27
CA SER A 441 18.95 5.93 18.59
C SER A 441 18.92 5.68 17.09
N VAL A 442 18.68 6.73 16.31
CA VAL A 442 18.67 6.70 14.86
C VAL A 442 19.80 7.59 14.33
N GLN A 443 20.59 7.07 13.39
CA GLN A 443 21.49 7.88 12.59
C GLN A 443 20.97 7.90 11.15
N PRO A 444 20.67 9.08 10.61
CA PRO A 444 20.42 9.19 9.19
C PRO A 444 21.68 8.86 8.41
N MET A 445 21.55 8.15 7.32
CA MET A 445 22.60 8.21 6.31
C MET A 445 22.59 9.61 5.72
N TRP A 446 23.77 10.21 5.64
CA TRP A 446 23.96 11.41 4.84
C TRP A 446 23.59 11.05 3.41
N ASP A 447 22.57 11.70 2.86
CA ASP A 447 22.04 11.49 1.51
C ASP A 447 21.30 10.15 1.26
N VAL A 448 20.26 9.84 2.03
CA VAL A 448 19.37 8.70 1.69
C VAL A 448 18.76 8.86 0.29
N LEU A 449 18.46 10.10 -0.13
CA LEU A 449 17.98 10.39 -1.48
C LEU A 449 19.08 10.58 -2.52
N SER A 450 20.35 10.74 -2.14
CA SER A 450 21.42 10.71 -3.14
C SER A 450 21.47 9.36 -3.85
N TYR A 451 21.13 8.27 -3.14
CA TYR A 451 20.93 6.96 -3.78
C TYR A 451 19.74 6.93 -4.75
N LEU A 452 18.73 7.71 -4.54
CA LEU A 452 17.62 7.86 -5.49
C LEU A 452 18.02 8.72 -6.70
N TYR A 453 19.09 9.48 -6.59
CA TYR A 453 19.65 10.31 -7.66
C TYR A 453 20.93 9.71 -8.28
N GLU A 454 21.70 8.88 -7.58
CA GLU A 454 22.85 8.15 -8.11
C GLU A 454 22.38 6.84 -8.78
N TRP A 455 21.95 6.99 -10.00
CA TRP A 455 21.55 5.89 -10.86
C TRP A 455 22.77 5.04 -11.25
N GLN A 456 22.77 3.75 -10.87
CA GLN A 456 23.57 2.75 -11.57
C GLN A 456 22.78 2.33 -12.83
N GLU A 457 23.36 2.44 -14.01
CA GLU A 457 22.78 1.96 -15.26
C GLU A 457 22.27 0.51 -15.07
N ILE A 458 20.96 0.35 -15.01
CA ILE A 458 20.35 -0.98 -15.19
C ILE A 458 20.65 -1.36 -16.64
N LYS A 459 21.34 -2.47 -16.83
CA LYS A 459 21.61 -3.00 -18.15
C LYS A 459 20.27 -3.18 -18.89
N GLU A 460 20.26 -2.95 -20.20
CA GLU A 460 19.03 -3.04 -21.02
C GLU A 460 18.27 -4.35 -20.87
N GLU A 461 18.93 -5.43 -20.48
CA GLU A 461 18.37 -6.76 -20.21
C GLU A 461 17.44 -6.83 -18.99
N GLU A 462 17.45 -5.84 -18.06
CA GLU A 462 16.57 -5.79 -16.89
C GLU A 462 15.37 -4.86 -17.08
N LYS A 463 15.21 -4.27 -18.27
CA LYS A 463 14.07 -3.38 -18.61
C LYS A 463 12.79 -4.13 -19.01
N ASP A 464 12.85 -5.46 -19.07
CA ASP A 464 11.69 -6.27 -19.42
C ASP A 464 10.64 -6.24 -18.30
N CYS A 465 9.43 -5.95 -18.74
CA CYS A 465 8.24 -5.84 -17.91
C CYS A 465 8.01 -7.10 -17.08
N TYR A 466 8.05 -6.99 -15.77
CA TYR A 466 7.44 -7.99 -14.90
C TYR A 466 5.93 -7.76 -14.87
N TRP A 467 5.19 -8.70 -15.44
CA TRP A 467 3.73 -8.76 -15.46
C TRP A 467 3.21 -9.63 -14.33
#